data_bfa4bda9aa0274be96c88debc778b4c2
#
_entry.id   bfa4bda9aa0274be96c88debc778b4c2
#
_cell.length_a   1.000
_cell.length_b   1.000
_cell.length_c   1.000
_cell.angle_alpha   90.00
_cell.angle_beta   90.00
_cell.angle_gamma   90.00
#
_symmetry.space_group_name_H-M   'P 1'
#
loop_
_entity.id
_entity.type
_entity.pdbx_description
1 polymer ?
#
loop_
_entity_poly.entity_id
_entity_poly.type
_entity_poly.pdbx_seq_one_letter_code
_entity_poly.pdbx_strand_id
1 'polypeptide(L)'
;MPANSPKQQFDIAILGGGISSSLTLLHLIRNLLSLNRPQKEISIVVVEKQNEFWKGFPYGKRSSINSLTITTLGEFVPEKEKKSFIGWLDSTQDKWIGLLKTHGGDASVKWIENNYPMIQKKQWDEIYIPRFLFGDYVDEKLQEAIQNVRAKGLANIHLIEAEATNLLKKDNAQYEAELKEKNGETISVVAGKIILAIGSPPVKSIQSPLSGNSGYLYIEDAYLPGIENNIDSIAQLFSAITDQNKRNILIVGSNASTLEFLYLIQHESEIKKLLNKIIAISYSGLLPHRITPNNFPNYQFSNLISLREKKNYTSTELMDTIEKDMQIAYAKGVHIGDTYYQLSDLVVELLNKLDENQQKDFHSTYGWRFTKLIRRAGAEYRDAAEELIQQKKLDLLKGKFLSVVASKNDPAFGVLNYISSTSQELTHPLLFPAVINCSGFEELNACSSELINNLVKQGLCTINSTNRGFEVSEKFEANDNLYIVGPLLGGIFNNKLRYWHVENARRIYTVGEMLAEILVNQ
;
A
#
# COMPACT_ATOMS: atom_id res chain seq x y z
N MET A 1 21.98 -22.20 29.59
CA MET A 1 21.43 -22.43 28.24
C MET A 1 20.07 -23.07 28.45
N PRO A 2 18.95 -22.49 28.07
CA PRO A 2 17.67 -23.16 28.16
C PRO A 2 17.67 -24.35 27.18
N ALA A 3 17.08 -25.45 27.62
CA ALA A 3 16.98 -26.71 26.89
C ALA A 3 16.38 -26.48 25.51
N ASN A 4 17.00 -27.05 24.47
CA ASN A 4 16.49 -27.10 23.10
C ASN A 4 15.09 -27.75 23.10
N SER A 5 14.04 -26.95 23.15
CA SER A 5 12.71 -27.43 22.74
C SER A 5 12.82 -27.91 21.30
N PRO A 6 12.24 -29.07 20.94
CA PRO A 6 12.32 -29.56 19.58
C PRO A 6 11.76 -28.51 18.61
N LYS A 7 12.60 -28.06 17.66
CA LYS A 7 12.20 -27.07 16.66
C LYS A 7 11.07 -27.66 15.82
N GLN A 8 9.98 -26.91 15.70
CA GLN A 8 8.86 -27.32 14.85
C GLN A 8 9.29 -27.28 13.38
N GLN A 9 9.02 -28.36 12.64
CA GLN A 9 9.37 -28.49 11.22
C GLN A 9 8.11 -28.41 10.35
N PHE A 10 8.23 -27.68 9.24
CA PHE A 10 7.17 -27.45 8.28
C PHE A 10 7.69 -27.64 6.84
N ASP A 11 6.80 -27.97 5.92
CA ASP A 11 7.14 -28.00 4.51
C ASP A 11 7.26 -26.57 3.96
N ILE A 12 6.37 -25.66 4.38
CA ILE A 12 6.34 -24.25 3.97
C ILE A 12 6.15 -23.34 5.19
N ALA A 13 6.95 -22.28 5.28
CA ALA A 13 6.71 -21.18 6.21
C ALA A 13 6.42 -19.90 5.44
N ILE A 14 5.31 -19.23 5.78
CA ILE A 14 4.89 -17.93 5.23
C ILE A 14 5.15 -16.89 6.30
N LEU A 15 6.09 -15.99 6.03
CA LEU A 15 6.45 -14.89 6.93
C LEU A 15 5.65 -13.64 6.55
N GLY A 16 4.68 -13.29 7.36
CA GLY A 16 3.66 -12.26 7.13
C GLY A 16 2.29 -12.86 6.77
N GLY A 17 1.27 -12.54 7.58
CA GLY A 17 -0.09 -13.05 7.48
C GLY A 17 -1.07 -12.07 6.78
N GLY A 18 -0.58 -11.18 5.91
CA GLY A 18 -1.40 -10.18 5.22
C GLY A 18 -2.04 -10.69 3.92
N ILE A 19 -2.62 -9.75 3.14
CA ILE A 19 -3.40 -10.08 1.93
C ILE A 19 -2.60 -10.83 0.86
N SER A 20 -1.29 -10.57 0.72
CA SER A 20 -0.44 -11.26 -0.26
C SER A 20 -0.26 -12.73 0.09
N SER A 21 -0.03 -13.04 1.38
CA SER A 21 0.03 -14.43 1.86
C SER A 21 -1.31 -15.14 1.74
N SER A 22 -2.41 -14.44 2.07
CA SER A 22 -3.76 -15.01 2.01
C SER A 22 -4.15 -15.42 0.60
N LEU A 23 -3.92 -14.57 -0.38
CA LEU A 23 -4.21 -14.90 -1.78
C LEU A 23 -3.29 -15.99 -2.32
N THR A 24 -2.00 -15.98 -1.95
CA THR A 24 -1.08 -17.06 -2.32
C THR A 24 -1.51 -18.39 -1.71
N LEU A 25 -1.85 -18.41 -0.41
CA LEU A 25 -2.31 -19.62 0.28
C LEU A 25 -3.66 -20.11 -0.28
N LEU A 26 -4.61 -19.21 -0.56
CA LEU A 26 -5.88 -19.55 -1.16
C LEU A 26 -5.71 -20.24 -2.53
N HIS A 27 -4.84 -19.72 -3.40
CA HIS A 27 -4.54 -20.35 -4.68
C HIS A 27 -3.79 -21.66 -4.52
N LEU A 28 -2.84 -21.75 -3.58
CA LEU A 28 -2.15 -23.00 -3.28
C LEU A 28 -3.13 -24.09 -2.84
N ILE A 29 -4.05 -23.78 -1.92
CA ILE A 29 -5.08 -24.71 -1.46
C ILE A 29 -6.00 -25.12 -2.61
N ARG A 30 -6.45 -24.19 -3.45
CA ARG A 30 -7.29 -24.50 -4.63
C ARG A 30 -6.57 -25.47 -5.58
N ASN A 31 -5.30 -25.26 -5.81
CA ASN A 31 -4.47 -26.14 -6.65
C ASN A 31 -4.33 -27.54 -6.01
N LEU A 32 -4.04 -27.62 -4.71
CA LEU A 32 -3.98 -28.90 -3.98
C LEU A 32 -5.30 -29.66 -4.05
N LEU A 33 -6.44 -28.99 -3.87
CA LEU A 33 -7.77 -29.59 -3.95
C LEU A 33 -8.14 -30.09 -5.36
N SER A 34 -7.52 -29.52 -6.41
CA SER A 34 -7.76 -29.89 -7.81
C SER A 34 -6.89 -31.07 -8.28
N LEU A 35 -5.86 -31.45 -7.52
CA LEU A 35 -4.98 -32.56 -7.90
C LEU A 35 -5.69 -33.91 -7.74
N ASN A 36 -5.71 -34.70 -8.82
CA ASN A 36 -6.31 -36.03 -8.87
C ASN A 36 -5.32 -37.15 -8.50
N ARG A 37 -4.28 -36.84 -7.71
CA ARG A 37 -3.24 -37.82 -7.28
C ARG A 37 -3.13 -37.85 -5.76
N PRO A 38 -2.82 -39.03 -5.16
CA PRO A 38 -2.49 -39.12 -3.74
C PRO A 38 -1.29 -38.23 -3.43
N GLN A 39 -1.41 -37.43 -2.38
CA GLN A 39 -0.33 -36.56 -1.92
C GLN A 39 -0.08 -36.79 -0.44
N LYS A 40 1.18 -36.58 -0.03
CA LYS A 40 1.50 -36.44 1.38
C LYS A 40 0.90 -35.12 1.89
N GLU A 41 0.31 -35.17 3.08
CA GLU A 41 -0.15 -33.95 3.76
C GLU A 41 0.99 -32.94 3.89
N ILE A 42 0.74 -31.70 3.48
CA ILE A 42 1.70 -30.59 3.54
C ILE A 42 1.48 -29.80 4.84
N SER A 43 2.55 -29.61 5.61
CA SER A 43 2.53 -28.78 6.82
C SER A 43 2.94 -27.34 6.48
N ILE A 44 2.07 -26.39 6.78
CA ILE A 44 2.28 -24.96 6.50
C ILE A 44 2.20 -24.19 7.80
N VAL A 45 3.16 -23.29 8.05
CA VAL A 45 3.08 -22.31 9.14
C VAL A 45 2.96 -20.90 8.56
N VAL A 46 2.06 -20.10 9.13
CA VAL A 46 1.93 -18.68 8.82
C VAL A 46 2.29 -17.89 10.06
N VAL A 47 3.26 -17.00 9.93
CA VAL A 47 3.76 -16.14 11.02
C VAL A 47 3.30 -14.71 10.78
N GLU A 48 2.61 -14.12 11.75
CA GLU A 48 2.16 -12.72 11.69
C GLU A 48 2.47 -12.01 13.01
N LYS A 49 3.04 -10.80 12.90
CA LYS A 49 3.42 -10.02 14.09
C LYS A 49 2.24 -9.35 14.78
N GLN A 50 1.15 -9.17 14.09
CA GLN A 50 -0.09 -8.62 14.64
C GLN A 50 -1.07 -9.75 14.98
N ASN A 51 -2.03 -9.46 15.85
CA ASN A 51 -3.09 -10.43 16.21
C ASN A 51 -4.21 -10.52 15.16
N GLU A 52 -3.94 -10.08 13.93
CA GLU A 52 -4.91 -10.09 12.83
C GLU A 52 -4.29 -10.77 11.60
N PHE A 53 -4.67 -12.01 11.37
CA PHE A 53 -4.27 -12.75 10.19
C PHE A 53 -5.16 -12.40 8.99
N TRP A 54 -4.64 -12.62 7.78
CA TRP A 54 -5.29 -12.66 6.47
C TRP A 54 -5.57 -11.33 5.79
N LYS A 55 -5.69 -10.24 6.51
CA LYS A 55 -6.10 -8.95 5.96
C LYS A 55 -4.93 -7.97 5.74
N GLY A 56 -3.95 -7.98 6.66
CA GLY A 56 -2.90 -6.98 6.69
C GLY A 56 -3.44 -5.57 6.98
N PHE A 57 -2.55 -4.56 7.01
CA PHE A 57 -2.98 -3.23 7.42
C PHE A 57 -4.00 -2.55 6.47
N PRO A 58 -3.96 -2.75 5.11
CA PRO A 58 -4.88 -2.01 4.24
C PRO A 58 -6.33 -2.45 4.36
N TYR A 59 -6.57 -3.70 4.74
CA TYR A 59 -7.90 -4.33 4.72
C TYR A 59 -8.38 -4.79 6.08
N GLY A 60 -7.57 -4.59 7.14
CA GLY A 60 -7.83 -4.99 8.51
C GLY A 60 -8.15 -3.81 9.43
N LYS A 61 -8.12 -4.07 10.74
CA LYS A 61 -8.54 -3.15 11.80
C LYS A 61 -7.71 -1.86 11.92
N ARG A 62 -6.50 -1.84 11.37
CA ARG A 62 -5.66 -0.63 11.36
C ARG A 62 -6.14 0.42 10.36
N SER A 63 -6.93 0.00 9.40
CA SER A 63 -7.64 0.85 8.47
C SER A 63 -8.99 1.26 9.04
N SER A 64 -9.50 2.43 8.65
CA SER A 64 -10.86 2.83 9.03
C SER A 64 -11.90 1.97 8.33
N ILE A 65 -13.03 1.75 9.01
CA ILE A 65 -14.23 1.18 8.39
C ILE A 65 -14.73 2.03 7.20
N ASN A 66 -14.41 3.33 7.21
CA ASN A 66 -14.73 4.30 6.16
C ASN A 66 -13.67 4.38 5.06
N SER A 67 -12.53 3.69 5.20
CA SER A 67 -11.49 3.69 4.17
C SER A 67 -11.98 2.97 2.92
N LEU A 68 -11.89 3.64 1.77
CA LEU A 68 -12.37 3.13 0.49
C LEU A 68 -11.24 2.51 -0.34
N THR A 69 -11.60 1.70 -1.32
CA THR A 69 -10.65 1.29 -2.36
C THR A 69 -10.24 2.49 -3.21
N ILE A 70 -8.98 2.51 -3.68
CA ILE A 70 -8.45 3.61 -4.50
C ILE A 70 -9.05 3.62 -5.92
N THR A 71 -9.44 2.43 -6.41
CA THR A 71 -10.12 2.25 -7.70
C THR A 71 -11.51 1.68 -7.47
N THR A 72 -12.37 1.79 -8.46
CA THR A 72 -13.70 1.15 -8.42
C THR A 72 -13.58 -0.37 -8.34
N LEU A 73 -14.64 -1.06 -7.90
CA LEU A 73 -14.64 -2.53 -7.80
C LEU A 73 -14.30 -3.17 -9.15
N GLY A 74 -14.79 -2.62 -10.26
CA GLY A 74 -14.49 -3.12 -11.59
C GLY A 74 -13.02 -3.14 -11.97
N GLU A 75 -12.22 -2.17 -11.48
CA GLU A 75 -10.77 -2.14 -11.67
C GLU A 75 -10.00 -2.84 -10.54
N PHE A 76 -10.61 -3.05 -9.37
CA PHE A 76 -9.94 -3.46 -8.14
C PHE A 76 -9.59 -4.96 -8.14
N VAL A 77 -10.52 -5.83 -8.54
CA VAL A 77 -10.32 -7.30 -8.58
C VAL A 77 -10.20 -7.80 -10.02
N PRO A 78 -9.50 -8.94 -10.25
CA PRO A 78 -9.50 -9.61 -11.56
C PRO A 78 -10.91 -10.07 -11.96
N GLU A 79 -11.21 -10.06 -13.25
CA GLU A 79 -12.53 -10.41 -13.80
C GLU A 79 -13.04 -11.77 -13.32
N LYS A 80 -12.14 -12.76 -13.24
CA LYS A 80 -12.47 -14.12 -12.77
C LYS A 80 -12.93 -14.19 -11.31
N GLU A 81 -12.51 -13.26 -10.45
CA GLU A 81 -12.89 -13.21 -9.02
C GLU A 81 -14.09 -12.28 -8.78
N LYS A 82 -14.36 -11.36 -9.71
CA LYS A 82 -15.39 -10.33 -9.58
C LYS A 82 -16.75 -10.90 -9.26
N LYS A 83 -17.18 -11.92 -10.01
CA LYS A 83 -18.49 -12.56 -9.81
C LYS A 83 -18.64 -13.16 -8.41
N SER A 84 -17.58 -13.81 -7.90
CA SER A 84 -17.59 -14.39 -6.55
C SER A 84 -17.66 -13.33 -5.48
N PHE A 85 -16.90 -12.24 -5.64
CA PHE A 85 -16.88 -11.15 -4.68
C PHE A 85 -18.21 -10.37 -4.65
N ILE A 86 -18.78 -10.05 -5.82
CA ILE A 86 -20.13 -9.43 -5.92
C ILE A 86 -21.20 -10.33 -5.29
N GLY A 87 -21.17 -11.63 -5.57
CA GLY A 87 -22.09 -12.57 -4.94
C GLY A 87 -21.99 -12.61 -3.42
N TRP A 88 -20.77 -12.48 -2.87
CA TRP A 88 -20.55 -12.37 -1.43
C TRP A 88 -21.08 -11.04 -0.88
N LEU A 89 -20.82 -9.91 -1.56
CA LEU A 89 -21.35 -8.59 -1.19
C LEU A 89 -22.87 -8.59 -1.14
N ASP A 90 -23.51 -9.17 -2.14
CA ASP A 90 -25.00 -9.29 -2.20
C ASP A 90 -25.54 -10.17 -1.06
N SER A 91 -24.91 -11.32 -0.81
CA SER A 91 -25.40 -12.28 0.20
C SER A 91 -25.17 -11.82 1.64
N THR A 92 -24.23 -10.92 1.87
CA THR A 92 -23.88 -10.37 3.20
C THR A 92 -24.32 -8.92 3.39
N GLN A 93 -25.16 -8.38 2.47
CA GLN A 93 -25.50 -6.97 2.40
C GLN A 93 -26.06 -6.41 3.72
N ASP A 94 -27.00 -7.08 4.34
CA ASP A 94 -27.60 -6.61 5.60
C ASP A 94 -26.58 -6.55 6.73
N LYS A 95 -25.65 -7.52 6.77
CA LYS A 95 -24.59 -7.57 7.78
C LYS A 95 -23.64 -6.39 7.67
N TRP A 96 -23.07 -6.12 6.50
CA TRP A 96 -22.09 -5.05 6.36
C TRP A 96 -22.74 -3.66 6.34
N ILE A 97 -23.97 -3.49 5.84
CA ILE A 97 -24.72 -2.23 5.98
C ILE A 97 -24.99 -1.95 7.47
N GLY A 98 -25.41 -2.96 8.23
CA GLY A 98 -25.60 -2.83 9.68
C GLY A 98 -24.32 -2.39 10.38
N LEU A 99 -23.18 -3.00 10.04
CA LEU A 99 -21.86 -2.64 10.59
C LEU A 99 -21.47 -1.19 10.28
N LEU A 100 -21.62 -0.77 9.02
CA LEU A 100 -21.34 0.61 8.58
C LEU A 100 -22.22 1.63 9.32
N LYS A 101 -23.52 1.36 9.46
CA LYS A 101 -24.45 2.27 10.19
C LYS A 101 -24.13 2.35 11.67
N THR A 102 -23.64 1.27 12.29
CA THR A 102 -23.36 1.23 13.73
C THR A 102 -22.01 1.87 14.09
N HIS A 103 -20.99 1.69 13.24
CA HIS A 103 -19.61 2.04 13.57
C HIS A 103 -18.98 3.09 12.65
N GLY A 104 -19.56 3.37 11.48
CA GLY A 104 -18.92 4.24 10.49
C GLY A 104 -19.33 5.71 10.56
N GLY A 105 -20.27 6.07 11.46
CA GLY A 105 -20.71 7.46 11.60
C GLY A 105 -21.28 8.08 10.33
N ASP A 106 -21.19 9.41 10.24
CA ASP A 106 -21.75 10.18 9.12
C ASP A 106 -21.14 9.81 7.76
N ALA A 107 -19.85 9.45 7.73
CA ALA A 107 -19.15 9.04 6.52
C ALA A 107 -19.79 7.80 5.88
N SER A 108 -20.05 6.78 6.68
CA SER A 108 -20.69 5.54 6.22
C SER A 108 -22.13 5.75 5.81
N VAL A 109 -22.89 6.56 6.56
CA VAL A 109 -24.28 6.88 6.21
C VAL A 109 -24.33 7.56 4.83
N LYS A 110 -23.51 8.57 4.63
CA LYS A 110 -23.40 9.28 3.34
C LYS A 110 -22.96 8.37 2.21
N TRP A 111 -21.96 7.48 2.46
CA TRP A 111 -21.52 6.51 1.46
C TRP A 111 -22.64 5.56 1.07
N ILE A 112 -23.40 5.03 2.04
CA ILE A 112 -24.55 4.16 1.77
C ILE A 112 -25.58 4.91 0.94
N GLU A 113 -26.02 6.11 1.35
CA GLU A 113 -27.00 6.91 0.64
C GLU A 113 -26.61 7.16 -0.83
N ASN A 114 -25.36 7.53 -1.08
CA ASN A 114 -24.84 7.80 -2.41
C ASN A 114 -24.78 6.56 -3.31
N ASN A 115 -24.45 5.39 -2.75
CA ASN A 115 -24.17 4.18 -3.53
C ASN A 115 -25.34 3.19 -3.54
N TYR A 116 -26.31 3.31 -2.62
CA TYR A 116 -27.44 2.36 -2.51
C TYR A 116 -28.25 2.20 -3.81
N PRO A 117 -28.54 3.27 -4.59
CA PRO A 117 -29.22 3.10 -5.87
C PRO A 117 -28.48 2.24 -6.89
N MET A 118 -27.15 2.32 -6.92
CA MET A 118 -26.30 1.49 -7.79
C MET A 118 -26.22 0.05 -7.27
N ILE A 119 -26.10 -0.13 -5.96
CA ILE A 119 -26.10 -1.44 -5.30
C ILE A 119 -27.38 -2.19 -5.61
N GLN A 120 -28.54 -1.55 -5.48
CA GLN A 120 -29.84 -2.15 -5.82
C GLN A 120 -29.96 -2.56 -7.30
N LYS A 121 -29.29 -1.84 -8.20
CA LYS A 121 -29.21 -2.15 -9.63
C LYS A 121 -28.08 -3.12 -9.97
N LYS A 122 -27.31 -3.58 -8.97
CA LYS A 122 -26.12 -4.45 -9.14
C LYS A 122 -25.02 -3.84 -10.03
N GLN A 123 -24.91 -2.51 -10.03
CA GLN A 123 -23.89 -1.74 -10.76
C GLN A 123 -22.62 -1.57 -9.93
N TRP A 124 -22.08 -2.67 -9.41
CA TRP A 124 -20.94 -2.70 -8.52
C TRP A 124 -19.63 -2.17 -9.14
N ASP A 125 -19.49 -2.30 -10.45
CA ASP A 125 -18.25 -1.96 -11.16
C ASP A 125 -17.83 -0.49 -11.01
N GLU A 126 -18.78 0.40 -10.73
CA GLU A 126 -18.54 1.85 -10.62
C GLU A 126 -18.36 2.32 -9.17
N ILE A 127 -18.50 1.43 -8.18
CA ILE A 127 -18.49 1.77 -6.76
C ILE A 127 -17.07 1.64 -6.17
N TYR A 128 -16.64 2.67 -5.42
CA TYR A 128 -15.50 2.59 -4.53
C TYR A 128 -15.98 2.00 -3.21
N ILE A 129 -15.65 0.75 -2.97
CA ILE A 129 -16.16 0.02 -1.80
C ILE A 129 -15.34 0.29 -0.54
N PRO A 130 -15.93 0.23 0.67
CA PRO A 130 -15.18 0.14 1.90
C PRO A 130 -14.24 -1.06 1.84
N ARG A 131 -12.92 -0.78 1.95
CA ARG A 131 -11.91 -1.80 1.63
C ARG A 131 -11.84 -2.95 2.63
N PHE A 132 -12.35 -2.77 3.86
CA PHE A 132 -12.46 -3.86 4.81
C PHE A 132 -13.35 -5.01 4.31
N LEU A 133 -14.36 -4.71 3.46
CA LEU A 133 -15.23 -5.73 2.84
C LEU A 133 -14.43 -6.71 1.99
N PHE A 134 -13.39 -6.24 1.31
CA PHE A 134 -12.49 -7.13 0.59
C PHE A 134 -11.65 -7.98 1.54
N GLY A 135 -11.18 -7.39 2.65
CA GLY A 135 -10.50 -8.15 3.71
C GLY A 135 -11.37 -9.26 4.29
N ASP A 136 -12.63 -8.95 4.62
CA ASP A 136 -13.59 -9.91 5.16
C ASP A 136 -13.92 -11.03 4.16
N TYR A 137 -14.11 -10.67 2.88
CA TYR A 137 -14.32 -11.64 1.81
C TYR A 137 -13.15 -12.62 1.67
N VAL A 138 -11.94 -12.13 1.63
CA VAL A 138 -10.73 -12.97 1.48
C VAL A 138 -10.55 -13.87 2.71
N ASP A 139 -10.73 -13.33 3.91
CA ASP A 139 -10.65 -14.08 5.17
C ASP A 139 -11.66 -15.23 5.17
N GLU A 140 -12.93 -14.95 4.90
CA GLU A 140 -13.99 -15.97 4.88
C GLU A 140 -13.71 -17.06 3.83
N LYS A 141 -13.31 -16.68 2.61
CA LYS A 141 -12.94 -17.63 1.55
C LYS A 141 -11.73 -18.48 1.92
N LEU A 142 -10.74 -17.87 2.56
CA LEU A 142 -9.55 -18.62 2.98
C LEU A 142 -9.86 -19.58 4.14
N GLN A 143 -10.67 -19.17 5.12
CA GLN A 143 -11.09 -20.05 6.21
C GLN A 143 -11.87 -21.26 5.68
N GLU A 144 -12.79 -21.06 4.74
CA GLU A 144 -13.51 -22.13 4.05
C GLU A 144 -12.53 -23.10 3.33
N ALA A 145 -11.58 -22.55 2.61
CA ALA A 145 -10.56 -23.34 1.89
C ALA A 145 -9.66 -24.14 2.85
N ILE A 146 -9.22 -23.53 3.97
CA ILE A 146 -8.42 -24.19 5.01
C ILE A 146 -9.20 -25.37 5.63
N GLN A 147 -10.48 -25.19 5.96
CA GLN A 147 -11.30 -26.26 6.48
C GLN A 147 -11.40 -27.43 5.48
N ASN A 148 -11.63 -27.12 4.21
CA ASN A 148 -11.78 -28.12 3.15
C ASN A 148 -10.48 -28.90 2.90
N VAL A 149 -9.32 -28.24 2.85
CA VAL A 149 -8.03 -28.91 2.60
C VAL A 149 -7.61 -29.76 3.78
N ARG A 150 -7.89 -29.30 5.00
CA ARG A 150 -7.64 -30.05 6.25
C ARG A 150 -8.53 -31.29 6.34
N ALA A 151 -9.83 -31.16 6.05
CA ALA A 151 -10.79 -32.28 6.05
C ALA A 151 -10.39 -33.39 5.05
N LYS A 152 -9.70 -33.03 3.95
CA LYS A 152 -9.19 -33.98 2.96
C LYS A 152 -7.79 -34.52 3.31
N GLY A 153 -7.16 -34.10 4.40
CA GLY A 153 -5.81 -34.51 4.80
C GLY A 153 -4.72 -34.08 3.79
N LEU A 154 -4.93 -32.99 3.04
CA LEU A 154 -3.98 -32.53 2.02
C LEU A 154 -3.02 -31.47 2.55
N ALA A 155 -3.46 -30.62 3.48
CA ALA A 155 -2.60 -29.66 4.16
C ALA A 155 -3.08 -29.35 5.57
N ASN A 156 -2.13 -29.11 6.47
CA ASN A 156 -2.37 -28.60 7.83
C ASN A 156 -1.72 -27.22 7.98
N ILE A 157 -2.52 -26.21 8.35
CA ILE A 157 -2.09 -24.84 8.48
C ILE A 157 -2.00 -24.45 9.96
N HIS A 158 -0.81 -24.01 10.38
CA HIS A 158 -0.48 -23.54 11.73
C HIS A 158 -0.32 -22.02 11.72
N LEU A 159 -0.79 -21.34 12.75
CA LEU A 159 -0.69 -19.89 12.91
C LEU A 159 0.19 -19.60 14.12
N ILE A 160 1.16 -18.70 13.94
CA ILE A 160 2.05 -18.23 15.02
C ILE A 160 2.01 -16.70 15.05
N GLU A 161 1.64 -16.14 16.20
CA GLU A 161 1.69 -14.70 16.43
C GLU A 161 3.09 -14.32 16.95
N ALA A 162 3.97 -13.93 16.02
CA ALA A 162 5.34 -13.50 16.30
C ALA A 162 5.90 -12.66 15.16
N GLU A 163 6.94 -11.87 15.44
CA GLU A 163 7.69 -11.13 14.44
C GLU A 163 8.90 -11.95 13.96
N ALA A 164 9.00 -12.18 12.66
CA ALA A 164 10.21 -12.77 12.09
C ALA A 164 11.34 -11.72 12.09
N THR A 165 12.44 -12.04 12.76
CA THR A 165 13.59 -11.13 12.93
C THR A 165 14.81 -11.58 12.14
N ASN A 166 14.92 -12.88 11.86
CA ASN A 166 16.05 -13.45 11.15
C ASN A 166 15.64 -14.69 10.34
N LEU A 167 16.42 -15.01 9.31
CA LEU A 167 16.30 -16.22 8.52
C LEU A 167 17.69 -16.79 8.24
N LEU A 168 17.90 -18.05 8.58
CA LEU A 168 19.17 -18.74 8.41
C LEU A 168 19.00 -19.90 7.42
N LYS A 169 19.82 -19.95 6.36
CA LYS A 169 19.87 -21.12 5.45
C LYS A 169 20.71 -22.21 6.09
N LYS A 170 20.18 -23.43 6.14
CA LYS A 170 20.85 -24.62 6.67
C LYS A 170 21.50 -25.43 5.54
N ASP A 171 22.48 -26.30 5.90
CA ASP A 171 23.22 -27.11 4.93
C ASP A 171 22.36 -28.10 4.12
N ASN A 172 21.19 -28.46 4.65
CA ASN A 172 20.21 -29.35 4.00
C ASN A 172 19.19 -28.65 3.13
N ALA A 173 19.48 -27.44 2.67
CA ALA A 173 18.58 -26.57 1.88
C ALA A 173 17.26 -26.16 2.59
N GLN A 174 17.19 -26.35 3.92
CA GLN A 174 16.10 -25.83 4.75
C GLN A 174 16.45 -24.44 5.29
N TYR A 175 15.43 -23.77 5.80
CA TYR A 175 15.56 -22.47 6.45
C TYR A 175 15.09 -22.56 7.90
N GLU A 176 15.79 -21.86 8.77
CA GLU A 176 15.37 -21.62 10.15
C GLU A 176 15.01 -20.14 10.28
N ALA A 177 13.75 -19.86 10.59
CA ALA A 177 13.27 -18.52 10.89
C ALA A 177 13.26 -18.30 12.40
N GLU A 178 13.92 -17.24 12.87
CA GLU A 178 13.88 -16.75 14.24
C GLU A 178 12.72 -15.80 14.41
N LEU A 179 11.90 -16.07 15.42
CA LEU A 179 10.64 -15.40 15.64
C LEU A 179 10.62 -14.80 17.05
N LYS A 180 10.27 -13.54 17.18
CA LYS A 180 10.12 -12.83 18.46
C LYS A 180 8.64 -12.73 18.82
N GLU A 181 8.26 -13.35 19.92
CA GLU A 181 6.92 -13.28 20.47
C GLU A 181 6.67 -11.95 21.22
N LYS A 182 5.42 -11.62 21.48
CA LYS A 182 5.05 -10.38 22.22
C LYS A 182 5.59 -10.30 23.64
N ASN A 183 5.80 -11.44 24.30
CA ASN A 183 6.42 -11.52 25.61
C ASN A 183 7.95 -11.28 25.59
N GLY A 184 8.53 -11.11 24.37
CA GLY A 184 9.96 -10.93 24.15
C GLY A 184 10.76 -12.22 24.02
N GLU A 185 10.14 -13.39 24.15
CA GLU A 185 10.79 -14.68 23.92
C GLU A 185 11.09 -14.90 22.45
N THR A 186 12.20 -15.58 22.18
CA THR A 186 12.58 -15.98 20.83
C THR A 186 12.35 -17.46 20.64
N ILE A 187 11.55 -17.80 19.65
CA ILE A 187 11.32 -19.17 19.19
C ILE A 187 11.83 -19.32 17.78
N SER A 188 11.95 -20.54 17.27
CA SER A 188 12.31 -20.77 15.87
C SER A 188 11.49 -21.87 15.21
N VAL A 189 11.26 -21.72 13.91
CA VAL A 189 10.63 -22.72 13.05
C VAL A 189 11.57 -23.08 11.91
N VAL A 190 11.56 -24.34 11.49
CA VAL A 190 12.35 -24.82 10.35
C VAL A 190 11.40 -25.19 9.21
N ALA A 191 11.71 -24.75 8.00
CA ALA A 191 10.89 -25.08 6.83
C ALA A 191 11.72 -25.37 5.58
N GLY A 192 11.16 -26.21 4.69
CA GLY A 192 11.77 -26.52 3.39
C GLY A 192 11.64 -25.37 2.38
N LYS A 193 10.57 -24.59 2.46
CA LYS A 193 10.31 -23.43 1.60
C LYS A 193 9.88 -22.24 2.45
N ILE A 194 10.34 -21.04 2.08
CA ILE A 194 9.96 -19.78 2.72
C ILE A 194 9.23 -18.89 1.72
N ILE A 195 8.10 -18.34 2.12
CA ILE A 195 7.40 -17.27 1.40
C ILE A 195 7.48 -15.99 2.24
N LEU A 196 8.25 -15.01 1.79
CA LEU A 196 8.39 -13.72 2.44
C LEU A 196 7.26 -12.79 1.97
N ALA A 197 6.28 -12.54 2.84
CA ALA A 197 5.05 -11.79 2.58
C ALA A 197 4.82 -10.68 3.61
N ILE A 198 5.89 -10.09 4.14
CA ILE A 198 5.87 -9.15 5.28
C ILE A 198 5.29 -7.77 4.96
N GLY A 199 4.86 -7.53 3.72
CA GLY A 199 4.29 -6.25 3.31
C GLY A 199 5.36 -5.21 2.95
N SER A 200 5.02 -3.92 3.10
CA SER A 200 5.94 -2.81 2.83
C SER A 200 7.02 -2.70 3.90
N PRO A 201 8.20 -2.14 3.57
CA PRO A 201 9.19 -1.72 4.57
C PRO A 201 8.58 -0.78 5.62
N PRO A 202 9.27 -0.52 6.74
CA PRO A 202 8.85 0.50 7.71
C PRO A 202 8.61 1.87 7.04
N VAL A 203 7.80 2.70 7.67
CA VAL A 203 7.61 4.08 7.22
C VAL A 203 8.91 4.85 7.40
N LYS A 204 9.21 5.74 6.45
CA LYS A 204 10.39 6.60 6.52
C LYS A 204 10.24 7.57 7.68
N SER A 205 11.12 7.48 8.68
CA SER A 205 11.14 8.43 9.80
C SER A 205 11.46 9.84 9.31
N ILE A 206 10.72 10.83 9.78
CA ILE A 206 10.96 12.25 9.51
C ILE A 206 11.54 13.02 10.70
N GLN A 207 11.91 12.32 11.75
CA GLN A 207 12.45 12.84 13.01
C GLN A 207 11.73 14.10 13.52
N SER A 208 11.00 13.98 14.61
CA SER A 208 10.44 15.14 15.31
C SER A 208 11.08 15.25 16.70
N PRO A 209 11.86 16.30 16.95
CA PRO A 209 12.49 16.51 18.26
C PRO A 209 11.47 16.82 19.38
N LEU A 210 10.20 16.99 19.03
CA LEU A 210 9.12 17.32 19.96
C LEU A 210 8.37 16.07 20.47
N SER A 211 8.72 14.88 20.00
CA SER A 211 8.10 13.64 20.47
C SER A 211 8.20 13.53 22.00
N GLY A 212 7.07 13.41 22.69
CA GLY A 212 6.99 13.33 24.14
C GLY A 212 6.65 14.64 24.87
N ASN A 213 6.56 15.79 24.17
CA ASN A 213 6.07 17.03 24.78
C ASN A 213 4.55 17.00 24.95
N SER A 214 4.05 17.38 26.12
CA SER A 214 2.61 17.59 26.34
C SER A 214 2.10 18.71 25.43
N GLY A 215 1.02 18.45 24.70
CA GLY A 215 0.40 19.42 23.76
C GLY A 215 0.91 19.33 22.32
N TYR A 216 1.81 18.40 22.00
CA TYR A 216 2.27 18.11 20.64
C TYR A 216 2.03 16.65 20.27
N LEU A 217 1.41 16.42 19.14
CA LEU A 217 1.12 15.08 18.62
C LEU A 217 1.94 14.82 17.36
N TYR A 218 2.83 13.83 17.43
CA TYR A 218 3.55 13.32 16.26
C TYR A 218 3.07 11.91 15.93
N ILE A 219 2.52 11.74 14.74
CA ILE A 219 2.05 10.47 14.19
C ILE A 219 3.08 10.01 13.16
N GLU A 220 3.95 9.08 13.56
CA GLU A 220 5.02 8.57 12.71
C GLU A 220 4.48 7.61 11.64
N ASP A 221 3.55 6.73 12.00
CA ASP A 221 2.85 5.85 11.07
C ASP A 221 1.35 6.14 11.15
N ALA A 222 0.78 6.61 10.05
CA ALA A 222 -0.63 6.95 9.93
C ALA A 222 -1.58 5.80 10.32
N TYR A 223 -1.11 4.54 10.23
CA TYR A 223 -1.88 3.33 10.48
C TYR A 223 -1.52 2.61 11.79
N LEU A 224 -0.73 3.22 12.67
CA LEU A 224 -0.41 2.68 13.99
C LEU A 224 -0.83 3.65 15.11
N PRO A 225 -1.50 3.16 16.15
CA PRO A 225 -2.07 1.81 16.33
C PRO A 225 -3.24 1.51 15.39
N GLY A 226 -3.85 2.51 14.81
CA GLY A 226 -4.90 2.51 13.80
C GLY A 226 -5.22 3.93 13.37
N ILE A 227 -5.67 4.13 12.13
CA ILE A 227 -5.91 5.48 11.59
C ILE A 227 -7.01 6.21 12.35
N GLU A 228 -8.05 5.51 12.81
CA GLU A 228 -9.14 6.10 13.62
C GLU A 228 -8.62 6.57 14.98
N ASN A 229 -7.79 5.77 15.67
CA ASN A 229 -7.16 6.17 16.93
C ASN A 229 -6.32 7.45 16.77
N ASN A 230 -5.65 7.59 15.65
CA ASN A 230 -4.86 8.80 15.34
C ASN A 230 -5.77 10.02 15.12
N ILE A 231 -6.90 9.84 14.46
CA ILE A 231 -7.91 10.89 14.26
C ILE A 231 -8.52 11.32 15.61
N ASP A 232 -8.90 10.37 16.47
CA ASP A 232 -9.41 10.64 17.81
C ASP A 232 -8.39 11.42 18.65
N SER A 233 -7.11 11.05 18.55
CA SER A 233 -6.03 11.76 19.25
C SER A 233 -5.90 13.22 18.79
N ILE A 234 -6.10 13.50 17.50
CA ILE A 234 -6.13 14.87 16.96
C ILE A 234 -7.36 15.63 17.49
N ALA A 235 -8.54 15.01 17.54
CA ALA A 235 -9.75 15.62 18.07
C ALA A 235 -9.60 16.00 19.54
N GLN A 236 -9.05 15.10 20.35
CA GLN A 236 -8.75 15.35 21.76
C GLN A 236 -7.75 16.49 21.95
N LEU A 237 -6.65 16.50 21.17
CA LEU A 237 -5.67 17.58 21.20
C LEU A 237 -6.30 18.92 20.86
N PHE A 238 -7.11 19.00 19.78
CA PHE A 238 -7.74 20.23 19.37
C PHE A 238 -8.77 20.75 20.36
N SER A 239 -9.46 19.87 21.07
CA SER A 239 -10.41 20.26 22.13
C SER A 239 -9.71 20.95 23.32
N ALA A 240 -8.44 20.59 23.58
CA ALA A 240 -7.63 21.20 24.64
C ALA A 240 -7.01 22.57 24.24
N ILE A 241 -6.92 22.89 22.96
CA ILE A 241 -6.35 24.14 22.46
C ILE A 241 -7.46 25.22 22.40
N THR A 242 -7.32 26.30 23.18
CA THR A 242 -8.30 27.39 23.23
C THR A 242 -8.26 28.30 21.99
N ASP A 243 -7.04 28.61 21.49
CA ASP A 243 -6.86 29.47 20.32
C ASP A 243 -7.11 28.68 19.02
N GLN A 244 -8.22 28.96 18.36
CA GLN A 244 -8.61 28.27 17.13
C GLN A 244 -7.56 28.41 16.03
N ASN A 245 -6.84 29.53 15.93
CA ASN A 245 -5.81 29.73 14.90
C ASN A 245 -4.60 28.79 15.05
N LYS A 246 -4.44 28.17 16.20
CA LYS A 246 -3.38 27.20 16.49
C LYS A 246 -3.80 25.74 16.23
N ARG A 247 -5.04 25.46 15.86
CA ARG A 247 -5.53 24.10 15.57
C ARG A 247 -5.18 23.71 14.13
N ASN A 248 -3.87 23.56 13.87
CA ASN A 248 -3.35 23.28 12.54
C ASN A 248 -2.75 21.88 12.49
N ILE A 249 -2.83 21.24 11.31
CA ILE A 249 -2.21 19.94 11.02
C ILE A 249 -1.14 20.15 9.95
N LEU A 250 0.05 19.60 10.19
CA LEU A 250 1.05 19.42 9.15
C LEU A 250 1.03 17.96 8.68
N ILE A 251 0.84 17.74 7.39
CA ILE A 251 1.00 16.43 6.75
C ILE A 251 2.25 16.44 5.89
N VAL A 252 3.18 15.52 6.14
CA VAL A 252 4.39 15.36 5.34
C VAL A 252 4.18 14.26 4.32
N GLY A 253 3.99 14.63 3.07
CA GLY A 253 3.62 13.76 1.95
C GLY A 253 2.32 14.21 1.28
N SER A 254 2.04 13.69 0.09
CA SER A 254 0.83 14.04 -0.68
C SER A 254 0.28 12.86 -1.50
N ASN A 255 0.47 11.64 -1.01
CA ASN A 255 0.04 10.41 -1.68
C ASN A 255 -1.28 9.85 -1.11
N ALA A 256 -1.52 8.56 -1.33
CA ALA A 256 -2.75 7.87 -0.94
C ALA A 256 -3.06 8.00 0.56
N SER A 257 -2.06 7.83 1.45
CA SER A 257 -2.27 7.99 2.91
C SER A 257 -2.72 9.41 3.28
N THR A 258 -2.16 10.44 2.62
CA THR A 258 -2.60 11.82 2.80
C THR A 258 -4.06 11.99 2.38
N LEU A 259 -4.44 11.48 1.20
CA LEU A 259 -5.83 11.56 0.73
C LEU A 259 -6.81 10.85 1.67
N GLU A 260 -6.42 9.70 2.19
CA GLU A 260 -7.23 8.96 3.16
C GLU A 260 -7.40 9.75 4.46
N PHE A 261 -6.34 10.34 4.99
CA PHE A 261 -6.43 11.23 6.15
C PHE A 261 -7.33 12.42 5.90
N LEU A 262 -7.19 13.10 4.76
CA LEU A 262 -8.04 14.25 4.39
C LEU A 262 -9.52 13.84 4.28
N TYR A 263 -9.79 12.68 3.68
CA TYR A 263 -11.14 12.14 3.58
C TYR A 263 -11.75 11.87 4.95
N LEU A 264 -11.02 11.21 5.84
CA LEU A 264 -11.51 10.87 7.17
C LEU A 264 -11.69 12.15 8.03
N ILE A 265 -10.74 13.09 8.01
CA ILE A 265 -10.87 14.39 8.72
C ILE A 265 -12.09 15.19 8.23
N GLN A 266 -12.34 15.19 6.92
CA GLN A 266 -13.49 15.92 6.36
C GLN A 266 -14.83 15.34 6.81
N HIS A 267 -14.89 14.06 7.15
CA HIS A 267 -16.09 13.37 7.60
C HIS A 267 -16.17 13.23 9.14
N GLU A 268 -15.11 13.58 9.88
CA GLU A 268 -15.14 13.60 11.33
C GLU A 268 -15.66 14.94 11.84
N SER A 269 -16.88 14.94 12.37
CA SER A 269 -17.62 16.17 12.68
C SER A 269 -16.92 17.05 13.73
N GLU A 270 -16.27 16.47 14.74
CA GLU A 270 -15.59 17.22 15.79
C GLU A 270 -14.32 17.89 15.26
N ILE A 271 -13.49 17.18 14.50
CA ILE A 271 -12.29 17.79 13.90
C ILE A 271 -12.69 18.86 12.89
N LYS A 272 -13.70 18.61 12.05
CA LYS A 272 -14.17 19.56 11.04
C LYS A 272 -14.56 20.90 11.64
N LYS A 273 -15.21 20.90 12.82
CA LYS A 273 -15.57 22.12 13.55
C LYS A 273 -14.37 22.84 14.15
N LEU A 274 -13.42 22.09 14.67
CA LEU A 274 -12.28 22.63 15.42
C LEU A 274 -11.12 23.06 14.52
N LEU A 275 -10.95 22.42 13.36
CA LEU A 275 -9.82 22.58 12.45
C LEU A 275 -9.73 24.00 11.88
N ASN A 276 -8.57 24.62 12.05
CA ASN A 276 -8.24 25.88 11.38
C ASN A 276 -7.61 25.60 10.00
N LYS A 277 -6.47 24.90 9.94
CA LYS A 277 -5.70 24.73 8.70
C LYS A 277 -4.96 23.40 8.63
N ILE A 278 -4.88 22.84 7.44
CA ILE A 278 -3.99 21.73 7.09
C ILE A 278 -2.95 22.23 6.09
N ILE A 279 -1.68 21.95 6.32
CA ILE A 279 -0.61 22.12 5.33
C ILE A 279 -0.12 20.73 4.95
N ALA A 280 -0.23 20.38 3.67
CA ALA A 280 0.34 19.15 3.13
C ALA A 280 1.56 19.48 2.29
N ILE A 281 2.77 19.15 2.79
CA ILE A 281 4.02 19.44 2.10
C ILE A 281 4.52 18.24 1.30
N SER A 282 4.90 18.48 0.05
CA SER A 282 5.58 17.49 -0.80
C SER A 282 6.43 18.14 -1.88
N TYR A 283 7.35 17.40 -2.49
CA TYR A 283 8.17 17.89 -3.59
C TYR A 283 7.37 18.43 -4.78
N SER A 284 6.24 17.81 -5.10
CA SER A 284 5.39 18.24 -6.21
C SER A 284 4.39 19.32 -5.82
N GLY A 285 3.95 19.36 -4.56
CA GLY A 285 2.80 20.14 -4.11
C GLY A 285 1.48 19.67 -4.75
N LEU A 286 1.41 18.43 -5.22
CA LEU A 286 0.25 17.88 -5.93
C LEU A 286 -0.26 16.62 -5.23
N LEU A 287 -1.56 16.45 -5.21
CA LEU A 287 -2.23 15.20 -4.84
C LEU A 287 -2.39 14.29 -6.07
N PRO A 288 -2.60 12.98 -5.91
CA PRO A 288 -2.96 12.07 -7.01
C PRO A 288 -4.13 12.60 -7.81
N HIS A 289 -4.15 12.35 -9.11
CA HIS A 289 -5.22 12.80 -10.00
C HIS A 289 -6.55 12.12 -9.63
N ARG A 290 -7.65 12.85 -9.81
CA ARG A 290 -8.99 12.25 -9.66
C ARG A 290 -9.22 11.22 -10.76
N ILE A 291 -9.74 10.04 -10.42
CA ILE A 291 -10.26 9.11 -11.42
C ILE A 291 -11.54 9.71 -11.97
N THR A 292 -11.57 9.93 -13.27
CA THR A 292 -12.72 10.48 -13.99
C THR A 292 -13.12 9.51 -15.11
N PRO A 293 -14.36 9.54 -15.59
CA PRO A 293 -14.70 8.96 -16.87
C PRO A 293 -13.73 9.47 -17.94
N ASN A 294 -13.44 8.64 -18.94
CA ASN A 294 -12.57 9.04 -20.05
C ASN A 294 -13.22 10.15 -20.91
N ASN A 295 -13.10 11.40 -20.42
CA ASN A 295 -13.79 12.55 -21.04
C ASN A 295 -13.18 12.97 -22.39
N PHE A 296 -11.93 12.58 -22.64
CA PHE A 296 -11.21 12.90 -23.89
C PHE A 296 -10.67 11.62 -24.56
N PRO A 297 -11.55 10.70 -25.01
CA PRO A 297 -11.13 9.39 -25.53
C PRO A 297 -10.24 9.48 -26.78
N ASN A 298 -10.31 10.60 -27.52
CA ASN A 298 -9.56 10.82 -28.76
C ASN A 298 -8.40 11.82 -28.58
N TYR A 299 -8.01 12.15 -27.33
CA TYR A 299 -6.89 13.06 -27.12
C TYR A 299 -5.59 12.47 -27.65
N GLN A 300 -4.84 13.28 -28.39
CA GLN A 300 -3.60 12.89 -29.05
C GLN A 300 -2.39 13.49 -28.33
N PHE A 301 -1.54 12.66 -27.78
CA PHE A 301 -0.22 13.04 -27.25
C PHE A 301 0.78 13.16 -28.42
N SER A 302 0.78 14.32 -29.06
CA SER A 302 1.41 14.51 -30.40
C SER A 302 2.92 14.25 -30.42
N ASN A 303 3.66 14.61 -29.34
CA ASN A 303 5.09 14.35 -29.28
C ASN A 303 5.39 12.86 -29.08
N LEU A 304 4.60 12.14 -28.25
CA LEU A 304 4.71 10.69 -28.09
C LEU A 304 4.35 9.94 -29.37
N ILE A 305 3.32 10.41 -30.11
CA ILE A 305 2.98 9.85 -31.41
C ILE A 305 4.13 10.06 -32.41
N SER A 306 4.74 11.25 -32.41
CA SER A 306 5.92 11.53 -33.25
C SER A 306 7.12 10.67 -32.85
N LEU A 307 7.29 10.40 -31.54
CA LEU A 307 8.34 9.51 -31.05
C LEU A 307 8.12 8.07 -31.52
N ARG A 308 6.87 7.63 -31.64
CA ARG A 308 6.49 6.31 -32.18
C ARG A 308 6.99 6.06 -33.61
N GLU A 309 7.07 7.12 -34.41
CA GLU A 309 7.53 7.04 -35.81
C GLU A 309 9.07 7.05 -35.91
N LYS A 310 9.80 7.39 -34.83
CA LYS A 310 11.26 7.30 -34.83
C LYS A 310 11.73 5.86 -34.83
N LYS A 311 12.82 5.60 -35.54
CA LYS A 311 13.45 4.28 -35.58
C LYS A 311 14.14 3.93 -34.23
N ASN A 312 14.79 4.90 -33.60
CA ASN A 312 15.51 4.75 -32.35
C ASN A 312 15.24 5.96 -31.44
N TYR A 313 15.13 5.71 -30.15
CA TYR A 313 15.08 6.72 -29.10
C TYR A 313 15.54 6.09 -27.77
N THR A 314 15.81 6.91 -26.77
CA THR A 314 16.30 6.47 -25.45
C THR A 314 15.21 6.51 -24.39
N SER A 315 15.44 5.84 -23.27
CA SER A 315 14.62 5.89 -22.05
C SER A 315 14.43 7.34 -21.57
N THR A 316 15.50 8.16 -21.60
CA THR A 316 15.48 9.57 -21.24
C THR A 316 14.58 10.36 -22.18
N GLU A 317 14.76 10.18 -23.51
CA GLU A 317 13.95 10.87 -24.51
C GLU A 317 12.46 10.52 -24.38
N LEU A 318 12.14 9.26 -24.08
CA LEU A 318 10.77 8.84 -23.79
C LEU A 318 10.21 9.58 -22.57
N MET A 319 10.95 9.63 -21.45
CA MET A 319 10.49 10.29 -20.24
C MET A 319 10.27 11.80 -20.44
N ASP A 320 11.22 12.47 -21.08
CA ASP A 320 11.12 13.91 -21.39
C ASP A 320 9.92 14.20 -22.31
N THR A 321 9.65 13.31 -23.27
CA THR A 321 8.50 13.42 -24.18
C THR A 321 7.18 13.24 -23.44
N ILE A 322 7.10 12.29 -22.49
CA ILE A 322 5.92 12.10 -21.61
C ILE A 322 5.63 13.40 -20.86
N GLU A 323 6.62 13.98 -20.20
CA GLU A 323 6.43 15.20 -19.39
C GLU A 323 6.02 16.39 -20.25
N LYS A 324 6.63 16.53 -21.42
CA LYS A 324 6.29 17.59 -22.38
C LYS A 324 4.83 17.50 -22.82
N ASP A 325 4.37 16.30 -23.22
CA ASP A 325 2.99 16.09 -23.66
C ASP A 325 1.98 16.29 -22.52
N MET A 326 2.34 15.88 -21.29
CA MET A 326 1.52 16.17 -20.11
C MET A 326 1.40 17.68 -19.85
N GLN A 327 2.49 18.43 -19.95
CA GLN A 327 2.46 19.90 -19.79
C GLN A 327 1.57 20.56 -20.85
N ILE A 328 1.65 20.11 -22.11
CA ILE A 328 0.79 20.61 -23.20
C ILE A 328 -0.68 20.28 -22.92
N ALA A 329 -0.98 19.06 -22.43
CA ALA A 329 -2.33 18.65 -22.07
C ALA A 329 -2.89 19.56 -20.96
N TYR A 330 -2.15 19.76 -19.89
CA TYR A 330 -2.56 20.66 -18.80
C TYR A 330 -2.80 22.09 -19.26
N ALA A 331 -1.94 22.64 -20.11
CA ALA A 331 -2.13 23.98 -20.68
C ALA A 331 -3.42 24.12 -21.49
N LYS A 332 -3.96 23.00 -22.02
CA LYS A 332 -5.23 22.91 -22.73
C LYS A 332 -6.43 22.55 -21.83
N GLY A 333 -6.22 22.46 -20.52
CA GLY A 333 -7.25 22.04 -19.55
C GLY A 333 -7.55 20.54 -19.60
N VAL A 334 -6.71 19.73 -20.21
CA VAL A 334 -6.84 18.26 -20.26
C VAL A 334 -5.99 17.65 -19.16
N HIS A 335 -6.60 16.92 -18.25
CA HIS A 335 -5.93 16.30 -17.12
C HIS A 335 -5.71 14.80 -17.33
N ILE A 336 -4.72 14.24 -16.64
CA ILE A 336 -4.39 12.80 -16.71
C ILE A 336 -5.58 11.92 -16.30
N GLY A 337 -6.41 12.36 -15.36
CA GLY A 337 -7.64 11.65 -15.00
C GLY A 337 -8.54 11.37 -16.21
N ASP A 338 -8.56 12.28 -17.18
CA ASP A 338 -9.41 12.22 -18.38
C ASP A 338 -8.78 11.44 -19.56
N THR A 339 -7.47 11.20 -19.53
CA THR A 339 -6.70 10.63 -20.65
C THR A 339 -5.75 9.52 -20.22
N TYR A 340 -5.98 8.95 -19.05
CA TYR A 340 -5.06 7.98 -18.44
C TYR A 340 -4.77 6.78 -19.34
N TYR A 341 -5.82 6.19 -19.93
CA TYR A 341 -5.66 4.98 -20.74
C TYR A 341 -4.88 5.28 -22.02
N GLN A 342 -5.19 6.39 -22.70
CA GLN A 342 -4.47 6.78 -23.92
C GLN A 342 -2.98 7.01 -23.66
N LEU A 343 -2.64 7.71 -22.57
CA LEU A 343 -1.24 7.92 -22.19
C LEU A 343 -0.57 6.60 -21.82
N SER A 344 -1.21 5.80 -20.97
CA SER A 344 -0.65 4.54 -20.47
C SER A 344 -0.40 3.55 -21.58
N ASP A 345 -1.37 3.35 -22.48
CA ASP A 345 -1.26 2.42 -23.59
C ASP A 345 -0.15 2.83 -24.57
N LEU A 346 -0.07 4.13 -24.90
CA LEU A 346 0.96 4.66 -25.78
C LEU A 346 2.36 4.54 -25.16
N VAL A 347 2.50 4.81 -23.86
CA VAL A 347 3.78 4.65 -23.14
C VAL A 347 4.19 3.18 -23.09
N VAL A 348 3.27 2.25 -22.84
CA VAL A 348 3.55 0.81 -22.89
C VAL A 348 3.99 0.36 -24.28
N GLU A 349 3.32 0.84 -25.35
CA GLU A 349 3.73 0.57 -26.73
C GLU A 349 5.17 1.05 -26.99
N LEU A 350 5.47 2.29 -26.58
CA LEU A 350 6.81 2.87 -26.78
C LEU A 350 7.88 2.15 -25.96
N LEU A 351 7.59 1.80 -24.72
CA LEU A 351 8.50 1.00 -23.89
C LEU A 351 8.84 -0.34 -24.52
N ASN A 352 7.86 -1.01 -25.14
CA ASN A 352 8.09 -2.30 -25.79
C ASN A 352 8.93 -2.19 -27.10
N LYS A 353 9.06 -1.00 -27.68
CA LYS A 353 9.93 -0.74 -28.84
C LYS A 353 11.38 -0.45 -28.48
N LEU A 354 11.66 -0.09 -27.23
CA LEU A 354 13.02 0.08 -26.72
C LEU A 354 13.75 -1.27 -26.67
N ASP A 355 15.07 -1.24 -26.88
CA ASP A 355 15.89 -2.41 -26.58
C ASP A 355 15.89 -2.73 -25.06
N GLU A 356 16.30 -3.91 -24.70
CA GLU A 356 16.23 -4.42 -23.31
C GLU A 356 17.00 -3.52 -22.32
N ASN A 357 18.15 -2.99 -22.72
CA ASN A 357 18.95 -2.11 -21.86
C ASN A 357 18.21 -0.79 -21.58
N GLN A 358 17.61 -0.20 -22.61
CA GLN A 358 16.80 1.02 -22.48
C GLN A 358 15.50 0.77 -21.69
N GLN A 359 14.86 -0.39 -21.87
CA GLN A 359 13.70 -0.79 -21.05
C GLN A 359 14.09 -0.91 -19.58
N LYS A 360 15.21 -1.55 -19.28
CA LYS A 360 15.75 -1.70 -17.92
C LYS A 360 16.11 -0.35 -17.32
N ASP A 361 16.75 0.53 -18.10
CA ASP A 361 17.08 1.89 -17.69
C ASP A 361 15.82 2.71 -17.38
N PHE A 362 14.82 2.68 -18.28
CA PHE A 362 13.55 3.36 -18.00
C PHE A 362 12.91 2.83 -16.70
N HIS A 363 12.88 1.53 -16.50
CA HIS A 363 12.27 0.91 -15.34
C HIS A 363 12.97 1.31 -14.04
N SER A 364 14.30 1.27 -14.01
CA SER A 364 15.10 1.56 -12.81
C SER A 364 15.19 3.06 -12.50
N THR A 365 15.36 3.90 -13.54
CA THR A 365 15.61 5.34 -13.38
C THR A 365 14.32 6.15 -13.38
N TYR A 366 13.39 5.84 -14.29
CA TYR A 366 12.21 6.68 -14.55
C TYR A 366 10.88 6.05 -14.10
N GLY A 367 10.81 4.73 -13.94
CA GLY A 367 9.54 4.03 -13.68
C GLY A 367 8.79 4.54 -12.46
N TRP A 368 9.49 4.83 -11.36
CA TRP A 368 8.89 5.43 -10.18
C TRP A 368 8.42 6.88 -10.40
N ARG A 369 9.21 7.67 -11.13
CA ARG A 369 8.84 9.05 -11.50
C ARG A 369 7.59 9.04 -12.37
N PHE A 370 7.56 8.20 -13.40
CA PHE A 370 6.39 8.00 -14.26
C PHE A 370 5.15 7.57 -13.47
N THR A 371 5.29 6.56 -12.60
CA THR A 371 4.18 6.10 -11.76
C THR A 371 3.60 7.22 -10.88
N LYS A 372 4.46 8.10 -10.34
CA LYS A 372 4.01 9.26 -9.56
C LYS A 372 3.23 10.27 -10.41
N LEU A 373 3.70 10.52 -11.65
CA LEU A 373 3.06 11.47 -12.56
C LEU A 373 1.65 11.04 -12.97
N ILE A 374 1.41 9.74 -13.13
CA ILE A 374 0.11 9.21 -13.56
C ILE A 374 -0.76 8.67 -12.40
N ARG A 375 -0.32 8.83 -11.15
CA ARG A 375 -1.03 8.28 -9.98
C ARG A 375 -2.42 8.89 -9.87
N ARG A 376 -3.43 8.02 -9.71
CA ARG A 376 -4.84 8.39 -9.59
C ARG A 376 -5.40 7.94 -8.24
N ALA A 377 -6.49 8.56 -7.81
CA ALA A 377 -7.27 8.19 -6.64
C ALA A 377 -8.77 8.35 -6.90
N GLY A 378 -9.57 7.65 -6.12
CA GLY A 378 -11.02 7.66 -6.20
C GLY A 378 -11.62 9.06 -6.06
N ALA A 379 -12.80 9.22 -6.64
CA ALA A 379 -13.52 10.48 -6.65
C ALA A 379 -13.76 10.99 -5.21
N GLU A 380 -14.22 10.10 -4.32
CA GLU A 380 -14.56 10.47 -2.95
C GLU A 380 -13.37 11.05 -2.17
N TYR A 381 -12.19 10.46 -2.32
CA TYR A 381 -10.97 10.96 -1.70
C TYR A 381 -10.56 12.34 -2.26
N ARG A 382 -10.67 12.51 -3.57
CA ARG A 382 -10.31 13.76 -4.24
C ARG A 382 -11.30 14.86 -3.93
N ASP A 383 -12.59 14.56 -3.94
CA ASP A 383 -13.67 15.51 -3.67
C ASP A 383 -13.59 16.05 -2.23
N ALA A 384 -13.26 15.18 -1.26
CA ALA A 384 -13.01 15.61 0.12
C ALA A 384 -11.81 16.57 0.25
N ALA A 385 -10.71 16.29 -0.47
CA ALA A 385 -9.56 17.18 -0.48
C ALA A 385 -9.89 18.54 -1.19
N GLU A 386 -10.63 18.51 -2.29
CA GLU A 386 -11.05 19.70 -3.02
C GLU A 386 -12.01 20.57 -2.20
N GLU A 387 -12.92 19.94 -1.44
CA GLU A 387 -13.79 20.66 -0.51
C GLU A 387 -12.98 21.40 0.56
N LEU A 388 -11.95 20.75 1.15
CA LEU A 388 -11.05 21.40 2.11
C LEU A 388 -10.27 22.58 1.48
N ILE A 389 -9.85 22.46 0.21
CA ILE A 389 -9.19 23.56 -0.51
C ILE A 389 -10.15 24.73 -0.74
N GLN A 390 -11.39 24.47 -1.19
CA GLN A 390 -12.42 25.47 -1.42
C GLN A 390 -12.79 26.21 -0.12
N GLN A 391 -12.84 25.48 1.01
CA GLN A 391 -13.05 26.06 2.34
C GLN A 391 -11.81 26.80 2.87
N LYS A 392 -10.71 26.85 2.12
CA LYS A 392 -9.42 27.43 2.54
C LYS A 392 -8.83 26.74 3.78
N LYS A 393 -9.22 25.51 4.05
CA LYS A 393 -8.72 24.68 5.16
C LYS A 393 -7.51 23.79 4.77
N LEU A 394 -7.23 23.60 3.49
CA LEU A 394 -6.09 22.84 3.01
C LEU A 394 -5.25 23.67 2.04
N ASP A 395 -3.93 23.76 2.32
CA ASP A 395 -2.94 24.25 1.37
C ASP A 395 -1.96 23.15 1.00
N LEU A 396 -1.68 23.02 -0.29
CA LEU A 396 -0.67 22.11 -0.84
C LEU A 396 0.63 22.87 -1.02
N LEU A 397 1.61 22.59 -0.17
CA LEU A 397 2.90 23.26 -0.16
C LEU A 397 3.92 22.49 -1.02
N LYS A 398 4.37 23.12 -2.10
CA LYS A 398 5.47 22.60 -2.92
C LYS A 398 6.82 22.90 -2.28
N GLY A 399 7.53 21.88 -1.82
CA GLY A 399 8.85 22.05 -1.19
C GLY A 399 9.40 20.72 -0.65
N LYS A 400 10.66 20.78 -0.25
CA LYS A 400 11.33 19.68 0.45
C LYS A 400 11.20 19.88 1.95
N PHE A 401 10.53 18.97 2.63
CA PHE A 401 10.52 18.95 4.10
C PHE A 401 11.95 18.81 4.64
N LEU A 402 12.32 19.61 5.63
CA LEU A 402 13.58 19.52 6.34
C LEU A 402 13.38 19.01 7.77
N SER A 403 12.60 19.75 8.56
CA SER A 403 12.39 19.41 9.97
C SER A 403 11.15 20.11 10.54
N VAL A 404 10.70 19.61 11.69
CA VAL A 404 9.81 20.35 12.58
C VAL A 404 10.56 20.58 13.89
N VAL A 405 10.67 21.83 14.30
CA VAL A 405 11.35 22.24 15.55
C VAL A 405 10.36 22.90 16.51
N ALA A 406 10.68 22.91 17.82
CA ALA A 406 9.85 23.61 18.79
C ALA A 406 9.78 25.11 18.48
N SER A 407 8.60 25.69 18.58
CA SER A 407 8.45 27.15 18.52
C SER A 407 9.15 27.81 19.72
N LYS A 408 9.89 28.89 19.45
CA LYS A 408 10.57 29.65 20.50
C LYS A 408 9.61 30.31 21.48
N ASN A 409 8.43 30.72 21.00
CA ASN A 409 7.44 31.44 21.80
C ASN A 409 6.43 30.50 22.49
N ASP A 410 6.23 29.30 21.94
CA ASP A 410 5.29 28.31 22.48
C ASP A 410 5.82 26.89 22.20
N PRO A 411 6.66 26.33 23.08
CA PRO A 411 7.35 25.06 22.85
C PRO A 411 6.42 23.84 22.66
N ALA A 412 5.13 23.96 22.98
CA ALA A 412 4.13 22.94 22.75
C ALA A 412 3.74 22.78 21.27
N PHE A 413 4.20 23.68 20.41
CA PHE A 413 3.88 23.67 18.98
C PHE A 413 5.12 23.51 18.11
N GLY A 414 4.97 22.78 17.02
CA GLY A 414 6.00 22.63 16.00
C GLY A 414 5.99 23.77 14.99
N VAL A 415 7.16 24.07 14.46
CA VAL A 415 7.40 25.00 13.34
C VAL A 415 8.05 24.25 12.21
N LEU A 416 7.48 24.32 11.00
CA LEU A 416 7.98 23.66 9.81
C LEU A 416 9.12 24.44 9.19
N ASN A 417 10.28 23.80 8.99
CA ASN A 417 11.36 24.25 8.12
C ASN A 417 11.39 23.43 6.83
N TYR A 418 11.53 24.10 5.70
CA TYR A 418 11.49 23.43 4.38
C TYR A 418 12.30 24.20 3.34
N ILE A 419 12.70 23.53 2.27
CA ILE A 419 13.26 24.16 1.08
C ILE A 419 12.15 24.40 0.08
N SER A 420 11.97 25.64 -0.35
CA SER A 420 10.98 26.04 -1.34
C SER A 420 11.31 25.52 -2.74
N SER A 421 10.39 25.67 -3.67
CA SER A 421 10.62 25.36 -5.10
C SER A 421 11.70 26.24 -5.75
N THR A 422 12.06 27.37 -5.13
CA THR A 422 13.15 28.25 -5.53
C THR A 422 14.48 27.97 -4.80
N SER A 423 14.60 26.80 -4.16
CA SER A 423 15.77 26.35 -3.41
C SER A 423 16.15 27.21 -2.20
N GLN A 424 15.22 27.99 -1.67
CA GLN A 424 15.42 28.79 -0.46
C GLN A 424 14.94 28.01 0.77
N GLU A 425 15.73 28.01 1.83
CA GLU A 425 15.29 27.51 3.13
C GLU A 425 14.37 28.52 3.79
N LEU A 426 13.17 28.07 4.14
CA LEU A 426 12.09 28.89 4.69
C LEU A 426 11.51 28.24 5.94
N THR A 427 10.95 29.08 6.82
CA THR A 427 10.17 28.68 7.97
C THR A 427 8.70 29.03 7.73
N HIS A 428 7.82 28.07 7.92
CA HIS A 428 6.38 28.28 7.74
C HIS A 428 5.81 29.11 8.92
N PRO A 429 4.94 30.11 8.68
CA PRO A 429 4.46 31.00 9.74
C PRO A 429 3.47 30.35 10.70
N LEU A 430 2.78 29.27 10.31
CA LEU A 430 1.82 28.60 11.17
C LEU A 430 2.51 27.70 12.20
N LEU A 431 1.88 27.58 13.37
CA LEU A 431 2.25 26.65 14.43
C LEU A 431 1.43 25.37 14.30
N PHE A 432 2.08 24.22 14.49
CA PHE A 432 1.49 22.90 14.30
C PHE A 432 1.53 22.11 15.60
N PRO A 433 0.38 21.90 16.27
CA PRO A 433 0.28 20.96 17.40
C PRO A 433 0.25 19.50 16.95
N ALA A 434 -0.15 19.22 15.70
CA ALA A 434 -0.21 17.88 15.14
C ALA A 434 0.60 17.78 13.85
N VAL A 435 1.45 16.75 13.76
CA VAL A 435 2.25 16.41 12.57
C VAL A 435 2.04 14.95 12.21
N ILE A 436 1.67 14.70 10.95
CA ILE A 436 1.36 13.37 10.44
C ILE A 436 2.37 13.03 9.35
N ASN A 437 3.05 11.90 9.52
CA ASN A 437 3.99 11.39 8.55
C ASN A 437 3.28 10.52 7.50
N CYS A 438 3.16 11.05 6.30
CA CYS A 438 2.69 10.37 5.09
C CYS A 438 3.78 10.35 3.99
N SER A 439 5.07 10.43 4.37
CA SER A 439 6.20 10.55 3.42
C SER A 439 6.50 9.26 2.64
N GLY A 440 5.89 8.13 3.04
CA GLY A 440 6.07 6.83 2.42
C GLY A 440 7.01 5.92 3.21
N PHE A 441 7.49 4.87 2.54
CA PHE A 441 8.29 3.82 3.15
C PHE A 441 9.79 4.06 2.97
N GLU A 442 10.60 3.43 3.82
CA GLU A 442 12.06 3.40 3.71
C GLU A 442 12.49 2.69 2.41
N GLU A 443 13.65 3.07 1.90
CA GLU A 443 14.34 2.31 0.86
C GLU A 443 15.10 1.14 1.51
N LEU A 444 15.18 -0.01 0.83
CA LEU A 444 15.74 -1.22 1.43
C LEU A 444 17.24 -1.10 1.77
N ASN A 445 17.99 -0.27 1.06
CA ASN A 445 19.41 0.01 1.34
C ASN A 445 19.65 0.84 2.61
N ALA A 446 18.61 1.44 3.18
CA ALA A 446 18.64 2.22 4.41
C ALA A 446 17.47 1.84 5.35
N CYS A 447 17.04 0.57 5.29
CA CYS A 447 15.87 0.08 6.01
C CYS A 447 16.19 -0.19 7.48
N SER A 448 15.27 0.16 8.37
CA SER A 448 15.36 -0.11 9.80
C SER A 448 14.92 -1.53 10.21
N SER A 449 14.30 -2.29 9.30
CA SER A 449 13.83 -3.65 9.60
C SER A 449 14.99 -4.62 9.83
N GLU A 450 14.99 -5.25 11.00
CA GLU A 450 16.00 -6.26 11.39
C GLU A 450 16.02 -7.43 10.41
N LEU A 451 14.86 -7.99 10.07
CA LEU A 451 14.75 -9.10 9.12
C LEU A 451 15.32 -8.73 7.74
N ILE A 452 14.93 -7.57 7.18
CA ILE A 452 15.42 -7.13 5.86
C ILE A 452 16.93 -6.98 5.87
N ASN A 453 17.49 -6.34 6.90
CA ASN A 453 18.94 -6.16 7.06
C ASN A 453 19.67 -7.49 7.18
N ASN A 454 19.13 -8.45 7.93
CA ASN A 454 19.71 -9.77 8.09
C ASN A 454 19.69 -10.57 6.79
N LEU A 455 18.58 -10.52 6.03
CA LEU A 455 18.48 -11.18 4.70
C LEU A 455 19.53 -10.66 3.72
N VAL A 456 19.72 -9.34 3.67
CA VAL A 456 20.73 -8.70 2.79
C VAL A 456 22.14 -9.03 3.25
N LYS A 457 22.43 -8.88 4.55
CA LYS A 457 23.76 -9.14 5.14
C LYS A 457 24.22 -10.59 4.93
N GLN A 458 23.32 -11.54 4.97
CA GLN A 458 23.59 -12.95 4.75
C GLN A 458 23.63 -13.34 3.27
N GLY A 459 23.35 -12.42 2.35
CA GLY A 459 23.29 -12.70 0.92
C GLY A 459 22.11 -13.57 0.51
N LEU A 460 21.08 -13.70 1.35
CA LEU A 460 19.85 -14.43 1.03
C LEU A 460 18.95 -13.66 0.08
N CYS A 461 18.98 -12.33 0.14
CA CYS A 461 18.26 -11.44 -0.77
C CYS A 461 19.20 -10.34 -1.28
N THR A 462 19.08 -10.00 -2.55
CA THR A 462 19.78 -8.87 -3.19
C THR A 462 18.77 -7.75 -3.43
N ILE A 463 19.10 -6.54 -3.01
CA ILE A 463 18.28 -5.36 -3.28
C ILE A 463 18.35 -5.02 -4.77
N ASN A 464 17.22 -4.77 -5.41
CA ASN A 464 17.18 -4.39 -6.81
C ASN A 464 17.64 -2.94 -7.06
N SER A 465 17.89 -2.60 -8.32
CA SER A 465 18.42 -1.29 -8.74
C SER A 465 17.55 -0.08 -8.35
N THR A 466 16.29 -0.31 -7.96
CA THR A 466 15.39 0.77 -7.52
C THR A 466 15.42 1.00 -6.00
N ASN A 467 16.11 0.20 -5.22
CA ASN A 467 16.10 0.15 -3.75
C ASN A 467 14.72 -0.09 -3.12
N ARG A 468 13.73 -0.56 -3.88
CA ARG A 468 12.33 -0.67 -3.43
C ARG A 468 11.88 -2.11 -3.17
N GLY A 469 12.63 -3.06 -3.64
CA GLY A 469 12.35 -4.48 -3.49
C GLY A 469 13.60 -5.31 -3.72
N PHE A 470 13.41 -6.61 -3.76
CA PHE A 470 14.47 -7.58 -3.99
C PHE A 470 14.52 -8.03 -5.45
N GLU A 471 15.72 -8.41 -5.90
CA GLU A 471 15.88 -9.17 -7.12
C GLU A 471 15.31 -10.57 -6.92
N VAL A 472 14.51 -11.04 -7.87
CA VAL A 472 14.00 -12.41 -7.88
C VAL A 472 14.06 -12.98 -9.28
N SER A 473 14.10 -14.30 -9.36
CA SER A 473 13.97 -15.06 -10.62
C SER A 473 12.55 -14.91 -11.19
N GLU A 474 12.33 -15.44 -12.40
CA GLU A 474 10.99 -15.53 -13.01
C GLU A 474 10.00 -16.41 -12.21
N LYS A 475 10.49 -17.13 -11.19
CA LYS A 475 9.72 -17.95 -10.26
C LYS A 475 9.52 -17.28 -8.89
N PHE A 476 9.79 -15.98 -8.78
CA PHE A 476 9.73 -15.22 -7.52
C PHE A 476 10.77 -15.62 -6.47
N GLU A 477 11.80 -16.39 -6.82
CA GLU A 477 12.86 -16.82 -5.91
C GLU A 477 13.96 -15.77 -5.80
N ALA A 478 14.22 -15.30 -4.58
CA ALA A 478 15.41 -14.52 -4.23
C ALA A 478 16.62 -15.42 -3.95
N ASN A 479 16.37 -16.64 -3.47
CA ASN A 479 17.34 -17.72 -3.25
C ASN A 479 16.60 -19.06 -3.39
N ASP A 480 17.34 -20.21 -3.44
CA ASP A 480 16.71 -21.53 -3.54
C ASP A 480 15.63 -21.70 -2.49
N ASN A 481 14.38 -21.96 -2.90
CA ASN A 481 13.23 -22.12 -2.02
C ASN A 481 12.88 -20.91 -1.11
N LEU A 482 13.43 -19.72 -1.39
CA LEU A 482 13.04 -18.46 -0.74
C LEU A 482 12.32 -17.57 -1.73
N TYR A 483 10.99 -17.45 -1.57
CA TYR A 483 10.09 -16.74 -2.47
C TYR A 483 9.68 -15.39 -1.89
N ILE A 484 9.53 -14.39 -2.75
CA ILE A 484 9.09 -13.04 -2.36
C ILE A 484 7.72 -12.77 -2.98
N VAL A 485 6.79 -12.23 -2.18
CA VAL A 485 5.48 -11.75 -2.66
C VAL A 485 5.14 -10.38 -2.07
N GLY A 486 4.21 -9.67 -2.73
CA GLY A 486 3.72 -8.37 -2.28
C GLY A 486 4.69 -7.21 -2.54
N PRO A 487 4.66 -6.15 -1.72
CA PRO A 487 5.39 -4.90 -1.96
C PRO A 487 6.91 -5.03 -2.17
N LEU A 488 7.54 -6.04 -1.57
CA LEU A 488 8.98 -6.30 -1.74
C LEU A 488 9.38 -6.80 -3.15
N LEU A 489 8.42 -7.02 -4.05
CA LEU A 489 8.64 -7.17 -5.49
C LEU A 489 8.70 -5.83 -6.24
N GLY A 490 8.54 -4.70 -5.54
CA GLY A 490 8.60 -3.37 -6.16
C GLY A 490 9.94 -3.12 -6.85
N GLY A 491 9.90 -2.63 -8.09
CA GLY A 491 11.09 -2.35 -8.89
C GLY A 491 11.69 -3.57 -9.60
N ILE A 492 11.05 -4.74 -9.56
CA ILE A 492 11.54 -5.93 -10.28
C ILE A 492 11.42 -5.76 -11.80
N PHE A 493 12.48 -6.11 -12.52
CA PHE A 493 12.53 -6.16 -13.97
C PHE A 493 13.30 -7.39 -14.44
N ASN A 494 12.58 -8.36 -14.98
CA ASN A 494 13.14 -9.51 -15.67
C ASN A 494 12.26 -9.88 -16.88
N ASN A 495 12.52 -11.02 -17.55
CA ASN A 495 11.79 -11.40 -18.76
C ASN A 495 10.29 -11.54 -18.58
N LYS A 496 9.82 -11.96 -17.38
CA LYS A 496 8.40 -12.19 -17.07
C LYS A 496 7.79 -11.13 -16.15
N LEU A 497 8.60 -10.57 -15.24
CA LEU A 497 8.13 -9.71 -14.16
C LEU A 497 8.65 -8.29 -14.36
N ARG A 498 7.73 -7.33 -14.52
CA ARG A 498 8.04 -5.90 -14.73
C ARG A 498 7.10 -5.07 -13.87
N TYR A 499 7.42 -4.96 -12.55
CA TYR A 499 6.57 -4.26 -11.59
C TYR A 499 7.30 -3.09 -10.95
N TRP A 500 6.82 -1.89 -11.13
CA TRP A 500 7.29 -0.74 -10.35
C TRP A 500 6.81 -0.79 -8.91
N HIS A 501 5.63 -1.38 -8.67
CA HIS A 501 5.07 -1.63 -7.33
C HIS A 501 4.07 -2.79 -7.38
N VAL A 502 3.88 -3.47 -6.25
CA VAL A 502 2.93 -4.59 -6.09
C VAL A 502 2.07 -4.34 -4.85
N GLU A 503 1.19 -3.35 -4.93
CA GLU A 503 0.35 -2.92 -3.81
C GLU A 503 -1.14 -3.01 -4.14
N ASN A 504 -1.55 -3.15 -5.42
CA ASN A 504 -2.95 -3.28 -5.77
C ASN A 504 -3.41 -4.74 -5.76
N ALA A 505 -4.67 -4.97 -5.38
CA ALA A 505 -5.25 -6.30 -5.24
C ALA A 505 -5.12 -7.14 -6.52
N ARG A 506 -5.34 -6.56 -7.69
CA ARG A 506 -5.25 -7.27 -8.99
C ARG A 506 -3.87 -7.89 -9.22
N ARG A 507 -2.78 -7.15 -8.93
CA ARG A 507 -1.41 -7.68 -9.04
C ARG A 507 -1.11 -8.71 -7.98
N ILE A 508 -1.58 -8.50 -6.75
CA ILE A 508 -1.41 -9.46 -5.65
C ILE A 508 -2.09 -10.79 -5.99
N TYR A 509 -3.29 -10.76 -6.57
CA TYR A 509 -3.96 -11.97 -7.08
C TYR A 509 -3.09 -12.70 -8.12
N THR A 510 -2.62 -11.97 -9.13
CA THR A 510 -1.81 -12.57 -10.21
C THR A 510 -0.52 -13.19 -9.67
N VAL A 511 0.19 -12.50 -8.80
CA VAL A 511 1.43 -13.01 -8.18
C VAL A 511 1.13 -14.24 -7.32
N GLY A 512 0.08 -14.20 -6.50
CA GLY A 512 -0.31 -15.32 -5.64
C GLY A 512 -0.68 -16.58 -6.45
N GLU A 513 -1.40 -16.42 -7.56
CA GLU A 513 -1.75 -17.51 -8.46
C GLU A 513 -0.52 -18.12 -9.13
N MET A 514 0.35 -17.29 -9.71
CA MET A 514 1.60 -17.75 -10.36
C MET A 514 2.52 -18.50 -9.38
N LEU A 515 2.70 -17.97 -8.15
CA LEU A 515 3.52 -18.63 -7.16
C LEU A 515 2.90 -19.96 -6.69
N ALA A 516 1.56 -19.99 -6.48
CA ALA A 516 0.88 -21.21 -6.09
C ALA A 516 1.02 -22.36 -7.12
N GLU A 517 0.99 -22.02 -8.42
CA GLU A 517 1.27 -22.99 -9.50
C GLU A 517 2.69 -23.53 -9.43
N ILE A 518 3.68 -22.68 -9.17
CA ILE A 518 5.08 -23.08 -9.02
C ILE A 518 5.26 -24.04 -7.84
N LEU A 519 4.66 -23.70 -6.68
CA LEU A 519 4.80 -24.49 -5.45
C LEU A 519 4.21 -25.90 -5.54
N VAL A 520 3.11 -26.07 -6.31
CA VAL A 520 2.46 -27.39 -6.48
C VAL A 520 3.20 -28.28 -7.49
N ASN A 521 3.93 -27.69 -8.44
CA ASN A 521 4.65 -28.42 -9.48
C ASN A 521 6.10 -28.75 -9.09
N GLN A 522 6.55 -28.36 -7.92
CA GLN A 522 7.86 -28.71 -7.31
C GLN A 522 7.71 -29.78 -6.23
#